data_cac524591ca4ed0c42b4eee07d4dd4e1
#
_entry.id   cac524591ca4ed0c42b4eee07d4dd4e1
#
_cell.length_a   1.000
_cell.length_b   1.000
_cell.length_c   1.000
_cell.angle_alpha   90.00
_cell.angle_beta   90.00
_cell.angle_gamma   90.00
#
_symmetry.space_group_name_H-M   'P 1'
#
loop_
_entity.id
_entity.type
_entity.pdbx_description
1 polymer ?
#
loop_
_entity_poly.entity_id
_entity_poly.type
_entity_poly.pdbx_seq_one_letter_code
_entity_poly.pdbx_strand_id
1 'polypeptide(L)'
;MPFILFLICSLFINPIFARVIHYELDSFADIATLYEEMRSDPRSTLLVFDLDDTLITMTQPLGSVGWWDWQAELQKTGKDPDKLFTPDYQQLVRIQNILFQLIKMEVTDKYVLPFLNHVTDQGAIILGLTARGKDHLSATMMQLKDNNFTVGDKLLFQEKGLKFRNNKTSLADNFQCPQFSKEVIYQRGIMFLDGEDKGQALLCVLSKIKTEIKTIIFVDDAKRNSVSIDKAFTDRNDLLVLNVLYTKENTKELEIQNNPLIQQQLFEQWNQIKNHLNEIIVQSNF
;
A
#
# COMPACT_ATOMS: atom_id res chain seq x y z
N MET A 1 28.60 9.44 -65.36
CA MET A 1 27.43 8.96 -64.61
C MET A 1 27.86 8.71 -63.16
N PRO A 2 27.47 9.51 -62.16
CA PRO A 2 27.78 9.24 -60.76
C PRO A 2 26.68 8.38 -60.15
N PHE A 3 27.06 7.26 -59.54
CA PHE A 3 26.20 6.40 -58.74
C PHE A 3 25.93 7.12 -57.40
N ILE A 4 24.67 7.50 -57.17
CA ILE A 4 24.20 7.99 -55.86
C ILE A 4 23.85 6.77 -55.02
N LEU A 5 24.67 6.51 -53.97
CA LEU A 5 24.42 5.47 -52.96
C LEU A 5 23.41 6.03 -51.95
N PHE A 6 22.15 5.60 -52.04
CA PHE A 6 21.15 5.88 -51.01
C PHE A 6 21.45 5.03 -49.78
N LEU A 7 21.99 5.68 -48.74
CA LEU A 7 22.14 5.09 -47.41
C LEU A 7 20.75 5.11 -46.71
N ILE A 8 20.04 3.99 -46.78
CA ILE A 8 18.79 3.80 -46.00
C ILE A 8 19.20 3.60 -44.55
N CYS A 9 19.13 4.68 -43.76
CA CYS A 9 19.24 4.63 -42.32
C CYS A 9 17.93 4.02 -41.79
N SER A 10 17.86 2.71 -41.60
CA SER A 10 16.76 2.05 -40.91
C SER A 10 16.85 2.42 -39.44
N LEU A 11 16.04 3.40 -39.06
CA LEU A 11 15.71 3.66 -37.66
C LEU A 11 15.02 2.41 -37.10
N PHE A 12 15.77 1.56 -36.43
CA PHE A 12 15.19 0.54 -35.55
C PHE A 12 14.52 1.25 -34.39
N ILE A 13 13.25 1.61 -34.58
CA ILE A 13 12.36 1.92 -33.48
C ILE A 13 12.17 0.60 -32.77
N ASN A 14 12.95 0.32 -31.72
CA ASN A 14 12.66 -0.78 -30.84
C ASN A 14 11.29 -0.48 -30.23
N PRO A 15 10.25 -1.31 -30.45
CA PRO A 15 9.00 -1.14 -29.74
C PRO A 15 9.33 -1.30 -28.25
N ILE A 16 9.09 -0.26 -27.47
CA ILE A 16 9.11 -0.34 -26.03
C ILE A 16 7.89 -1.18 -25.67
N PHE A 17 8.11 -2.50 -25.51
CA PHE A 17 7.07 -3.37 -24.96
C PHE A 17 6.84 -2.96 -23.51
N ALA A 18 5.58 -2.92 -23.10
CA ALA A 18 5.24 -2.85 -21.70
C ALA A 18 6.05 -3.90 -20.97
N ARG A 19 6.82 -3.45 -20.00
CA ARG A 19 7.66 -4.37 -19.26
C ARG A 19 7.28 -4.25 -17.80
N VAL A 20 6.47 -5.21 -17.33
CA VAL A 20 6.34 -5.45 -15.90
C VAL A 20 7.52 -6.34 -15.53
N ILE A 21 8.38 -5.83 -14.63
CA ILE A 21 9.53 -6.57 -14.13
C ILE A 21 9.30 -6.86 -12.66
N HIS A 22 9.45 -8.13 -12.28
CA HIS A 22 9.21 -8.60 -10.92
C HIS A 22 10.49 -8.64 -10.12
N TYR A 23 10.37 -8.19 -8.89
CA TYR A 23 11.40 -8.32 -7.86
C TYR A 23 10.76 -8.86 -6.59
N GLU A 24 11.52 -9.64 -5.82
CA GLU A 24 11.19 -10.05 -4.47
C GLU A 24 12.32 -9.59 -3.59
N LEU A 25 12.05 -8.63 -2.69
CA LEU A 25 13.04 -7.94 -1.88
C LEU A 25 12.53 -7.84 -0.43
N ASP A 26 13.44 -7.92 0.53
CA ASP A 26 13.12 -7.84 1.96
C ASP A 26 13.74 -6.61 2.66
N SER A 27 14.33 -5.70 1.88
CA SER A 27 15.02 -4.52 2.40
C SER A 27 14.76 -3.28 1.54
N PHE A 28 14.49 -2.15 2.17
CA PHE A 28 14.43 -0.86 1.50
C PHE A 28 15.81 -0.37 1.01
N ALA A 29 16.91 -0.93 1.52
CA ALA A 29 18.24 -0.68 0.95
C ALA A 29 18.37 -1.28 -0.46
N ASP A 30 17.82 -2.47 -0.67
CA ASP A 30 17.82 -3.12 -2.00
C ASP A 30 16.87 -2.42 -2.97
N ILE A 31 15.71 -1.96 -2.49
CA ILE A 31 14.79 -1.13 -3.28
C ILE A 31 15.46 0.20 -3.70
N ALA A 32 16.24 0.81 -2.81
CA ALA A 32 17.02 2.01 -3.13
C ALA A 32 18.07 1.72 -4.21
N THR A 33 18.78 0.60 -4.10
CA THR A 33 19.74 0.17 -5.12
C THR A 33 19.06 -0.04 -6.47
N LEU A 34 17.92 -0.74 -6.49
CA LEU A 34 17.12 -0.95 -7.68
C LEU A 34 16.69 0.37 -8.33
N TYR A 35 16.25 1.35 -7.52
CA TYR A 35 15.86 2.66 -8.01
C TYR A 35 17.01 3.38 -8.72
N GLU A 36 18.22 3.38 -8.13
CA GLU A 36 19.40 4.02 -8.70
C GLU A 36 19.88 3.33 -10.00
N GLU A 37 19.83 2.00 -10.06
CA GLU A 37 20.24 1.22 -11.23
C GLU A 37 19.34 1.49 -12.44
N MET A 38 18.09 1.81 -12.22
CA MET A 38 17.11 2.09 -13.27
C MET A 38 17.41 3.32 -14.09
N ARG A 39 18.11 4.30 -13.53
CA ARG A 39 18.43 5.60 -14.18
C ARG A 39 17.23 6.27 -14.86
N SER A 40 16.03 6.04 -14.32
CA SER A 40 14.80 6.70 -14.78
C SER A 40 14.83 8.18 -14.40
N ASP A 41 14.15 9.03 -15.21
CA ASP A 41 13.93 10.41 -14.81
C ASP A 41 13.01 10.47 -13.58
N PRO A 42 13.48 10.98 -12.43
CA PRO A 42 12.68 11.03 -11.21
C PRO A 42 11.35 11.75 -11.40
N ARG A 43 11.30 12.81 -12.23
CA ARG A 43 10.11 13.62 -12.45
C ARG A 43 8.99 12.91 -13.21
N SER A 44 9.31 11.84 -13.92
CA SER A 44 8.36 10.95 -14.60
C SER A 44 8.25 9.59 -13.92
N THR A 45 8.79 9.46 -12.70
CA THR A 45 8.73 8.24 -11.88
C THR A 45 7.70 8.40 -10.77
N LEU A 46 6.79 7.42 -10.69
CA LEU A 46 5.81 7.28 -9.61
C LEU A 46 6.17 6.07 -8.74
N LEU A 47 6.46 6.32 -7.48
CA LEU A 47 6.63 5.26 -6.49
C LEU A 47 5.31 5.07 -5.74
N VAL A 48 4.82 3.84 -5.73
CA VAL A 48 3.54 3.46 -5.12
C VAL A 48 3.83 2.46 -4.02
N PHE A 49 3.40 2.78 -2.81
CA PHE A 49 3.66 1.95 -1.63
C PHE A 49 2.35 1.52 -0.99
N ASP A 50 2.24 0.25 -0.66
CA ASP A 50 1.33 -0.16 0.38
C ASP A 50 1.75 0.40 1.74
N LEU A 51 0.89 0.35 2.73
CA LEU A 51 1.18 0.82 4.08
C LEU A 51 1.50 -0.32 5.04
N ASP A 52 0.54 -1.23 5.22
CA ASP A 52 0.64 -2.32 6.18
C ASP A 52 1.68 -3.34 5.74
N ASP A 53 2.57 -3.71 6.64
CA ASP A 53 3.69 -4.64 6.44
C ASP A 53 4.62 -4.31 5.25
N THR A 54 4.40 -3.12 4.63
CA THR A 54 5.30 -2.54 3.61
C THR A 54 6.05 -1.33 4.16
N LEU A 55 5.37 -0.24 4.54
CA LEU A 55 6.01 0.95 5.12
C LEU A 55 6.02 0.92 6.64
N ILE A 56 4.92 0.49 7.22
CA ILE A 56 4.71 0.39 8.67
C ILE A 56 4.14 -0.97 9.03
N THR A 57 4.48 -1.49 10.19
CA THR A 57 4.02 -2.77 10.72
C THR A 57 3.58 -2.63 12.17
N MET A 58 2.69 -3.50 12.63
CA MET A 58 2.31 -3.52 14.04
C MET A 58 3.42 -4.08 14.92
N THR A 59 3.63 -3.44 16.09
CA THR A 59 4.63 -3.88 17.08
C THR A 59 4.27 -5.17 17.80
N GLN A 60 3.04 -5.67 17.58
CA GLN A 60 2.55 -6.92 18.16
C GLN A 60 1.56 -7.62 17.22
N PRO A 61 1.39 -8.96 17.35
CA PRO A 61 0.60 -9.75 16.40
C PRO A 61 -0.89 -9.43 16.35
N LEU A 62 -1.52 -8.99 17.47
CA LEU A 62 -2.94 -8.67 17.50
C LEU A 62 -3.25 -7.46 16.62
N GLY A 63 -4.12 -7.62 15.65
CA GLY A 63 -4.50 -6.58 14.70
C GLY A 63 -3.59 -6.43 13.48
N SER A 64 -2.46 -7.18 13.42
CA SER A 64 -1.55 -7.18 12.27
C SER A 64 -2.20 -7.78 11.01
N VAL A 65 -1.51 -7.70 9.87
CA VAL A 65 -1.96 -8.32 8.61
C VAL A 65 -2.12 -9.83 8.79
N GLY A 66 -1.18 -10.51 9.42
CA GLY A 66 -1.29 -11.95 9.68
C GLY A 66 -2.50 -12.32 10.55
N TRP A 67 -2.84 -11.50 11.55
CA TRP A 67 -4.07 -11.69 12.35
C TRP A 67 -5.32 -11.48 11.50
N TRP A 68 -5.35 -10.42 10.69
CA TRP A 68 -6.46 -10.13 9.80
C TRP A 68 -6.70 -11.26 8.79
N ASP A 69 -5.67 -11.70 8.11
CA ASP A 69 -5.76 -12.76 7.11
C ASP A 69 -6.20 -14.09 7.75
N TRP A 70 -5.71 -14.39 8.94
CA TRP A 70 -6.19 -15.55 9.72
C TRP A 70 -7.69 -15.45 10.01
N GLN A 71 -8.18 -14.33 10.54
CA GLN A 71 -9.60 -14.14 10.86
C GLN A 71 -10.48 -14.13 9.60
N ALA A 72 -10.03 -13.48 8.52
CA ALA A 72 -10.74 -13.45 7.25
C ALA A 72 -10.87 -14.87 6.64
N GLU A 73 -9.82 -15.69 6.72
CA GLU A 73 -9.86 -17.08 6.25
C GLU A 73 -10.80 -17.94 7.10
N LEU A 74 -10.84 -17.78 8.41
CA LEU A 74 -11.80 -18.46 9.28
C LEU A 74 -13.25 -18.11 8.93
N GLN A 75 -13.54 -16.80 8.72
CA GLN A 75 -14.87 -16.35 8.28
C GLN A 75 -15.27 -16.95 6.93
N LYS A 76 -14.36 -16.97 5.98
CA LYS A 76 -14.58 -17.47 4.62
C LYS A 76 -14.82 -18.98 4.59
N THR A 77 -14.07 -19.73 5.37
CA THR A 77 -14.10 -21.20 5.35
C THR A 77 -15.09 -21.81 6.33
N GLY A 78 -15.49 -21.06 7.36
CA GLY A 78 -16.29 -21.56 8.48
C GLY A 78 -15.56 -22.60 9.34
N LYS A 79 -14.24 -22.75 9.18
CA LYS A 79 -13.43 -23.64 10.01
C LYS A 79 -13.20 -23.00 11.39
N ASP A 80 -13.04 -23.84 12.40
CA ASP A 80 -12.71 -23.43 13.77
C ASP A 80 -13.54 -22.23 14.29
N PRO A 81 -14.89 -22.32 14.31
CA PRO A 81 -15.75 -21.19 14.66
C PRO A 81 -15.47 -20.63 16.07
N ASP A 82 -14.93 -21.47 16.97
CA ASP A 82 -14.56 -21.08 18.33
C ASP A 82 -13.35 -20.15 18.38
N LYS A 83 -12.60 -20.03 17.27
CA LYS A 83 -11.45 -19.14 17.13
C LYS A 83 -11.80 -17.81 16.44
N LEU A 84 -13.04 -17.66 15.97
CA LEU A 84 -13.49 -16.39 15.38
C LEU A 84 -13.66 -15.32 16.46
N PHE A 85 -13.12 -14.15 16.21
CA PHE A 85 -13.38 -12.96 17.04
C PHE A 85 -14.82 -12.49 16.89
N THR A 86 -15.34 -12.60 15.67
CA THR A 86 -16.74 -12.35 15.32
C THR A 86 -17.07 -13.04 13.98
N PRO A 87 -18.30 -13.54 13.80
CA PRO A 87 -18.76 -14.05 12.50
C PRO A 87 -19.15 -12.93 11.53
N ASP A 88 -19.30 -11.69 11.99
CA ASP A 88 -19.70 -10.53 11.20
C ASP A 88 -18.47 -9.79 10.68
N TYR A 89 -18.33 -9.72 9.36
CA TYR A 89 -17.23 -9.01 8.71
C TYR A 89 -17.16 -7.53 9.09
N GLN A 90 -18.30 -6.85 9.19
CA GLN A 90 -18.32 -5.43 9.57
C GLN A 90 -17.88 -5.22 11.02
N GLN A 91 -18.18 -6.16 11.91
CA GLN A 91 -17.64 -6.14 13.27
C GLN A 91 -16.13 -6.41 13.28
N LEU A 92 -15.62 -7.30 12.42
CA LEU A 92 -14.17 -7.53 12.31
C LEU A 92 -13.44 -6.26 11.88
N VAL A 93 -13.97 -5.53 10.89
CA VAL A 93 -13.43 -4.22 10.48
C VAL A 93 -13.44 -3.22 11.64
N ARG A 94 -14.51 -3.19 12.47
CA ARG A 94 -14.56 -2.31 13.67
C ARG A 94 -13.52 -2.71 14.72
N ILE A 95 -13.34 -4.00 14.94
CA ILE A 95 -12.30 -4.51 15.86
C ILE A 95 -10.92 -4.07 15.34
N GLN A 96 -10.62 -4.24 14.07
CA GLN A 96 -9.36 -3.79 13.48
C GLN A 96 -9.16 -2.27 13.64
N ASN A 97 -10.22 -1.48 13.43
CA ASN A 97 -10.14 -0.03 13.61
C ASN A 97 -9.81 0.36 15.06
N ILE A 98 -10.39 -0.34 16.04
CA ILE A 98 -10.05 -0.16 17.46
C ILE A 98 -8.58 -0.52 17.70
N LEU A 99 -8.12 -1.66 17.19
CA LEU A 99 -6.75 -2.12 17.34
C LEU A 99 -5.75 -1.14 16.68
N PHE A 100 -6.07 -0.57 15.52
CA PHE A 100 -5.27 0.47 14.87
C PHE A 100 -5.15 1.76 15.68
N GLN A 101 -6.11 2.06 16.55
CA GLN A 101 -6.05 3.20 17.46
C GLN A 101 -5.24 2.90 18.72
N LEU A 102 -5.25 1.65 19.20
CA LEU A 102 -4.65 1.25 20.46
C LEU A 102 -3.21 0.75 20.33
N ILE A 103 -2.90 0.09 19.22
CA ILE A 103 -1.62 -0.58 19.02
C ILE A 103 -0.67 0.32 18.24
N LYS A 104 0.55 0.42 18.78
CA LYS A 104 1.61 1.19 18.14
C LYS A 104 2.08 0.47 16.86
N MET A 105 2.36 1.26 15.83
CA MET A 105 3.08 0.81 14.65
C MET A 105 4.52 1.35 14.61
N GLU A 106 5.37 0.68 13.89
CA GLU A 106 6.75 1.07 13.62
C GLU A 106 7.05 0.94 12.12
N VAL A 107 8.12 1.57 11.65
CA VAL A 107 8.58 1.37 10.27
C VAL A 107 9.09 -0.07 10.09
N THR A 108 8.79 -0.68 8.95
CA THR A 108 9.23 -2.06 8.64
C THR A 108 10.74 -2.18 8.51
N ASP A 109 11.40 -1.12 8.03
CA ASP A 109 12.84 -1.06 7.80
C ASP A 109 13.38 0.34 8.13
N LYS A 110 14.54 0.42 8.74
CA LYS A 110 15.23 1.70 9.04
C LYS A 110 15.57 2.52 7.79
N TYR A 111 15.59 1.92 6.62
CA TYR A 111 15.84 2.60 5.34
C TYR A 111 14.60 3.16 4.65
N VAL A 112 13.39 2.90 5.17
CA VAL A 112 12.12 3.42 4.59
C VAL A 112 12.19 4.94 4.44
N LEU A 113 12.33 5.67 5.55
CA LEU A 113 12.34 7.14 5.52
C LEU A 113 13.53 7.74 4.77
N PRO A 114 14.78 7.26 4.96
CA PRO A 114 15.91 7.70 4.15
C PRO A 114 15.67 7.55 2.65
N PHE A 115 15.11 6.42 2.20
CA PHE A 115 14.79 6.18 0.81
C PHE A 115 13.71 7.13 0.30
N LEU A 116 12.59 7.24 0.99
CA LEU A 116 11.49 8.14 0.57
C LEU A 116 11.94 9.59 0.46
N ASN A 117 12.72 10.09 1.41
CA ASN A 117 13.26 11.44 1.36
C ASN A 117 14.20 11.61 0.16
N HIS A 118 15.11 10.67 -0.04
CA HIS A 118 16.07 10.70 -1.14
C HIS A 118 15.37 10.80 -2.51
N VAL A 119 14.42 9.90 -2.80
CA VAL A 119 13.74 9.88 -4.11
C VAL A 119 12.85 11.11 -4.33
N THR A 120 12.21 11.62 -3.28
CA THR A 120 11.36 12.81 -3.38
C THR A 120 12.16 14.09 -3.50
N ASP A 121 13.36 14.17 -2.95
CA ASP A 121 14.28 15.29 -3.14
C ASP A 121 14.84 15.33 -4.56
N GLN A 122 14.94 14.20 -5.24
CA GLN A 122 15.24 14.10 -6.67
C GLN A 122 14.05 14.50 -7.57
N GLY A 123 12.85 14.64 -7.01
CA GLY A 123 11.64 15.04 -7.72
C GLY A 123 10.70 13.91 -8.10
N ALA A 124 10.93 12.69 -7.63
CA ALA A 124 10.02 11.58 -7.80
C ALA A 124 8.70 11.82 -7.05
N ILE A 125 7.62 11.26 -7.59
CA ILE A 125 6.28 11.37 -7.03
C ILE A 125 5.99 10.13 -6.22
N ILE A 126 5.40 10.28 -5.03
CA ILE A 126 5.00 9.15 -4.18
C ILE A 126 3.49 9.08 -4.02
N LEU A 127 2.98 7.86 -3.88
CA LEU A 127 1.57 7.55 -3.62
C LEU A 127 1.49 6.44 -2.57
N GLY A 128 0.76 6.69 -1.50
CA GLY A 128 0.29 5.61 -0.62
C GLY A 128 -0.94 4.94 -1.24
N LEU A 129 -0.95 3.61 -1.33
CA LEU A 129 -2.05 2.86 -1.94
C LEU A 129 -2.40 1.67 -1.04
N THR A 130 -3.38 1.86 -0.14
CA THR A 130 -3.70 0.90 0.91
C THR A 130 -5.06 0.24 0.73
N ALA A 131 -5.18 -1.02 1.15
CA ALA A 131 -6.45 -1.73 1.26
C ALA A 131 -7.36 -1.21 2.39
N ARG A 132 -6.83 -0.38 3.30
CA ARG A 132 -7.63 0.27 4.35
C ARG A 132 -8.77 1.07 3.74
N GLY A 133 -9.92 1.11 4.42
CA GLY A 133 -11.05 1.97 4.05
C GLY A 133 -10.99 3.34 4.75
N LYS A 134 -11.96 4.20 4.45
CA LYS A 134 -12.08 5.56 5.02
C LYS A 134 -12.14 5.58 6.55
N ASP A 135 -12.71 4.55 7.15
CA ASP A 135 -12.87 4.43 8.60
C ASP A 135 -11.53 4.35 9.33
N HIS A 136 -10.46 3.94 8.63
CA HIS A 136 -9.10 3.89 9.16
C HIS A 136 -8.31 5.18 8.96
N LEU A 137 -8.89 6.21 8.33
CA LEU A 137 -8.18 7.45 7.96
C LEU A 137 -7.49 8.10 9.16
N SER A 138 -8.22 8.30 10.28
CA SER A 138 -7.69 8.97 11.48
C SER A 138 -6.50 8.20 12.07
N ALA A 139 -6.66 6.89 12.24
CA ALA A 139 -5.59 6.01 12.74
C ALA A 139 -4.35 6.05 11.82
N THR A 140 -4.58 5.96 10.50
CA THR A 140 -3.49 6.00 9.52
C THR A 140 -2.70 7.32 9.58
N MET A 141 -3.41 8.46 9.67
CA MET A 141 -2.74 9.77 9.79
C MET A 141 -1.91 9.87 11.06
N MET A 142 -2.43 9.39 12.18
CA MET A 142 -1.71 9.34 13.45
C MET A 142 -0.46 8.43 13.35
N GLN A 143 -0.63 7.21 12.87
CA GLN A 143 0.45 6.22 12.74
C GLN A 143 1.60 6.72 11.86
N LEU A 144 1.28 7.32 10.71
CA LEU A 144 2.31 7.89 9.83
C LEU A 144 3.01 9.09 10.46
N LYS A 145 2.29 9.95 11.18
CA LYS A 145 2.88 11.07 11.90
C LYS A 145 3.82 10.58 13.01
N ASP A 146 3.38 9.61 13.80
CA ASP A 146 4.16 9.05 14.91
C ASP A 146 5.44 8.34 14.43
N ASN A 147 5.43 7.86 13.18
CA ASN A 147 6.57 7.24 12.50
C ASN A 147 7.37 8.22 11.61
N ASN A 148 7.20 9.54 11.80
CA ASN A 148 7.97 10.58 11.13
C ASN A 148 7.80 10.68 9.59
N PHE A 149 6.67 10.23 9.04
CA PHE A 149 6.35 10.45 7.63
C PHE A 149 5.85 11.88 7.37
N THR A 150 6.56 12.87 7.90
CA THR A 150 6.15 14.29 7.80
C THR A 150 7.25 15.18 7.27
N VAL A 151 6.84 16.23 6.54
CA VAL A 151 7.68 17.35 6.14
C VAL A 151 7.00 18.62 6.69
N GLY A 152 7.58 19.21 7.75
CA GLY A 152 6.90 20.21 8.54
C GLY A 152 5.61 19.64 9.15
N ASP A 153 4.50 20.35 8.99
CA ASP A 153 3.18 19.93 9.51
C ASP A 153 2.39 18.99 8.59
N LYS A 154 2.91 18.67 7.42
CA LYS A 154 2.22 17.87 6.41
C LYS A 154 2.83 16.48 6.29
N LEU A 155 2.02 15.51 5.89
CA LEU A 155 2.56 14.21 5.49
C LEU A 155 3.44 14.33 4.24
N LEU A 156 4.49 13.54 4.17
CA LEU A 156 5.39 13.45 3.02
C LEU A 156 4.61 13.14 1.74
N PHE A 157 3.65 12.21 1.80
CA PHE A 157 2.75 11.86 0.69
C PHE A 157 1.88 13.03 0.22
N GLN A 158 1.48 13.93 1.10
CA GLN A 158 0.73 15.14 0.74
C GLN A 158 1.62 16.16 0.04
N GLU A 159 2.84 16.36 0.51
CA GLU A 159 3.77 17.37 -0.01
C GLU A 159 4.40 16.93 -1.35
N LYS A 160 4.76 15.65 -1.46
CA LYS A 160 5.47 15.06 -2.60
C LYS A 160 4.57 14.16 -3.49
N GLY A 161 3.26 14.21 -3.26
CA GLY A 161 2.29 13.33 -3.92
C GLY A 161 1.76 13.86 -5.25
N LEU A 162 0.69 13.24 -5.68
CA LEU A 162 0.07 13.45 -7.00
C LEU A 162 -0.51 14.85 -7.19
N LYS A 163 -0.44 15.35 -8.44
CA LYS A 163 -1.12 16.56 -8.89
C LYS A 163 -2.17 16.20 -9.95
N PHE A 164 -3.44 16.49 -9.67
CA PHE A 164 -4.56 16.15 -10.54
C PHE A 164 -4.85 17.23 -11.60
N ARG A 165 -5.44 16.83 -12.73
CA ARG A 165 -5.72 17.71 -13.88
C ARG A 165 -6.69 18.84 -13.57
N ASN A 166 -7.61 18.64 -12.66
CA ASN A 166 -8.67 19.61 -12.30
C ASN A 166 -8.26 20.60 -11.19
N ASN A 167 -6.98 20.72 -10.87
CA ASN A 167 -6.42 21.58 -9.80
C ASN A 167 -6.98 21.32 -8.38
N LYS A 168 -7.79 20.28 -8.18
CA LYS A 168 -8.28 19.89 -6.87
C LYS A 168 -7.18 19.11 -6.18
N THR A 169 -6.47 19.74 -5.26
CA THR A 169 -5.42 19.11 -4.44
C THR A 169 -5.98 18.17 -3.36
N SER A 170 -7.30 18.19 -3.17
CA SER A 170 -8.04 17.28 -2.31
C SER A 170 -9.24 16.76 -3.08
N LEU A 171 -9.16 15.55 -3.60
CA LEU A 171 -10.34 14.76 -3.94
C LEU A 171 -10.82 14.10 -2.65
N ALA A 172 -11.10 14.90 -1.62
CA ALA A 172 -11.41 14.44 -0.28
C ALA A 172 -12.67 13.56 -0.25
N ASP A 173 -13.55 13.71 -1.23
CA ASP A 173 -14.84 13.06 -1.22
C ASP A 173 -15.03 12.31 -2.54
N ASN A 174 -14.94 10.99 -2.49
CA ASN A 174 -15.24 10.08 -3.58
C ASN A 174 -14.29 10.15 -4.79
N PHE A 175 -13.19 9.42 -4.72
CA PHE A 175 -12.37 9.15 -5.90
C PHE A 175 -13.09 8.17 -6.80
N GLN A 176 -13.95 8.69 -7.67
CA GLN A 176 -14.82 7.87 -8.51
C GLN A 176 -14.05 7.29 -9.69
N CYS A 177 -14.07 5.98 -9.79
CA CYS A 177 -13.72 5.23 -10.98
C CYS A 177 -14.83 4.23 -11.28
N PRO A 178 -15.21 4.04 -12.54
CA PRO A 178 -16.34 3.19 -12.91
C PRO A 178 -16.25 1.75 -12.42
N GLN A 179 -15.03 1.26 -12.20
CA GLN A 179 -14.73 -0.11 -11.77
C GLN A 179 -14.85 -0.32 -10.26
N PHE A 180 -14.95 0.74 -9.45
CA PHE A 180 -15.05 0.60 -8.00
C PHE A 180 -16.48 0.28 -7.58
N SER A 181 -16.62 -0.71 -6.70
CA SER A 181 -17.88 -1.09 -6.06
C SER A 181 -18.03 -0.48 -4.67
N LYS A 182 -16.92 -0.06 -4.07
CA LYS A 182 -16.86 0.53 -2.74
C LYS A 182 -16.43 1.98 -2.77
N GLU A 183 -16.55 2.65 -1.63
CA GLU A 183 -16.13 4.03 -1.48
C GLU A 183 -14.61 4.11 -1.37
N VAL A 184 -13.98 4.67 -2.40
CA VAL A 184 -12.54 4.94 -2.44
C VAL A 184 -12.31 6.42 -2.20
N ILE A 185 -11.39 6.76 -1.29
CA ILE A 185 -11.02 8.14 -1.02
C ILE A 185 -9.53 8.37 -1.27
N TYR A 186 -9.19 9.58 -1.73
CA TYR A 186 -7.81 10.05 -1.81
C TYR A 186 -7.62 11.20 -0.84
N GLN A 187 -6.80 11.01 0.17
CA GLN A 187 -6.55 12.04 1.17
C GLN A 187 -5.09 12.11 1.58
N ARG A 188 -4.54 13.32 1.60
CA ARG A 188 -3.17 13.64 2.01
C ARG A 188 -2.09 12.77 1.32
N GLY A 189 -2.30 12.48 0.03
CA GLY A 189 -1.38 11.70 -0.79
C GLY A 189 -1.54 10.18 -0.67
N ILE A 190 -2.56 9.71 0.05
CA ILE A 190 -2.86 8.30 0.25
C ILE A 190 -4.24 7.97 -0.31
N MET A 191 -4.32 6.85 -1.01
CA MET A 191 -5.53 6.30 -1.56
C MET A 191 -5.99 5.14 -0.69
N PHE A 192 -7.20 5.26 -0.13
CA PHE A 192 -7.87 4.27 0.72
C PHE A 192 -8.88 3.51 -0.11
N LEU A 193 -8.62 2.23 -0.34
CA LEU A 193 -9.34 1.42 -1.31
C LEU A 193 -10.50 0.61 -0.75
N ASP A 194 -10.60 0.45 0.57
CA ASP A 194 -11.56 -0.46 1.21
C ASP A 194 -11.53 -1.89 0.61
N GLY A 195 -10.33 -2.35 0.23
CA GLY A 195 -10.11 -3.66 -0.37
C GLY A 195 -10.41 -3.75 -1.88
N GLU A 196 -10.64 -2.63 -2.58
CA GLU A 196 -10.71 -2.62 -4.05
C GLU A 196 -9.35 -2.99 -4.68
N ASP A 197 -9.39 -3.40 -5.94
CA ASP A 197 -8.22 -3.88 -6.70
C ASP A 197 -7.18 -2.78 -6.93
N LYS A 198 -5.95 -2.98 -6.46
CA LYS A 198 -4.86 -1.99 -6.53
C LYS A 198 -4.42 -1.67 -7.96
N GLY A 199 -4.42 -2.65 -8.85
CA GLY A 199 -4.05 -2.44 -10.26
C GLY A 199 -5.06 -1.55 -10.97
N GLN A 200 -6.36 -1.81 -10.79
CA GLN A 200 -7.43 -0.97 -11.35
C GLN A 200 -7.44 0.43 -10.73
N ALA A 201 -7.16 0.53 -9.43
CA ALA A 201 -7.02 1.82 -8.75
C ALA A 201 -5.88 2.65 -9.34
N LEU A 202 -4.73 2.05 -9.57
CA LEU A 202 -3.57 2.73 -10.13
C LEU A 202 -3.80 3.17 -11.59
N LEU A 203 -4.44 2.34 -12.41
CA LEU A 203 -4.86 2.74 -13.77
C LEU A 203 -5.79 3.96 -13.74
N CYS A 204 -6.74 3.97 -12.82
CA CYS A 204 -7.65 5.10 -12.65
C CYS A 204 -6.91 6.37 -12.21
N VAL A 205 -5.97 6.26 -11.27
CA VAL A 205 -5.09 7.37 -10.84
C VAL A 205 -4.37 7.96 -12.03
N LEU A 206 -3.68 7.12 -12.83
CA LEU A 206 -2.90 7.56 -13.99
C LEU A 206 -3.75 8.33 -15.00
N SER A 207 -5.03 7.97 -15.16
CA SER A 207 -5.95 8.68 -16.07
C SER A 207 -6.30 10.11 -15.60
N LYS A 208 -6.13 10.41 -14.31
CA LYS A 208 -6.58 11.67 -13.67
C LYS A 208 -5.45 12.64 -13.32
N ILE A 209 -4.20 12.18 -13.30
CA ILE A 209 -3.05 13.02 -12.93
C ILE A 209 -2.56 13.85 -14.13
N LYS A 210 -1.87 14.97 -13.80
CA LYS A 210 -1.28 15.87 -14.82
C LYS A 210 0.04 15.38 -15.35
N THR A 211 0.83 14.79 -14.47
CA THR A 211 2.21 14.37 -14.77
C THR A 211 2.16 13.16 -15.69
N GLU A 212 2.93 13.19 -16.76
CA GLU A 212 3.17 12.03 -17.59
C GLU A 212 4.14 11.10 -16.87
N ILE A 213 3.66 9.94 -16.46
CA ILE A 213 4.46 8.90 -15.80
C ILE A 213 5.02 7.96 -16.88
N LYS A 214 6.31 7.68 -16.78
CA LYS A 214 7.02 6.73 -17.65
C LYS A 214 7.47 5.48 -16.89
N THR A 215 7.71 5.63 -15.59
CA THR A 215 8.16 4.54 -14.71
C THR A 215 7.29 4.47 -13.48
N ILE A 216 6.87 3.27 -13.12
CA ILE A 216 6.18 2.98 -11.86
C ILE A 216 7.05 1.99 -11.09
N ILE A 217 7.26 2.28 -9.80
CA ILE A 217 7.82 1.33 -8.85
C ILE A 217 6.71 1.05 -7.84
N PHE A 218 6.13 -0.13 -7.91
CA PHE A 218 5.08 -0.59 -7.00
C PHE A 218 5.71 -1.51 -5.96
N VAL A 219 5.51 -1.22 -4.69
CA VAL A 219 6.06 -1.98 -3.56
C VAL A 219 4.91 -2.38 -2.64
N ASP A 220 4.75 -3.68 -2.43
CA ASP A 220 3.63 -4.25 -1.69
C ASP A 220 4.03 -5.63 -1.15
N ASP A 221 3.61 -5.98 0.07
CA ASP A 221 3.89 -7.27 0.71
C ASP A 221 2.98 -8.39 0.20
N ALA A 222 1.78 -8.05 -0.27
CA ALA A 222 0.77 -9.04 -0.64
C ALA A 222 0.88 -9.50 -2.10
N LYS A 223 1.18 -10.77 -2.32
CA LYS A 223 1.26 -11.38 -3.66
C LYS A 223 0.02 -11.15 -4.52
N ARG A 224 -1.19 -11.09 -3.91
CA ARG A 224 -2.44 -10.81 -4.63
C ARG A 224 -2.41 -9.43 -5.31
N ASN A 225 -1.80 -8.44 -4.67
CA ASN A 225 -1.66 -7.08 -5.19
C ASN A 225 -0.63 -7.03 -6.33
N SER A 226 0.49 -7.75 -6.20
CA SER A 226 1.46 -7.93 -7.29
C SER A 226 0.79 -8.51 -8.54
N VAL A 227 -0.03 -9.58 -8.40
CA VAL A 227 -0.79 -10.17 -9.51
C VAL A 227 -1.79 -9.18 -10.11
N SER A 228 -2.40 -8.34 -9.29
CA SER A 228 -3.33 -7.30 -9.75
C SER A 228 -2.62 -6.26 -10.63
N ILE A 229 -1.43 -5.81 -10.22
CA ILE A 229 -0.58 -4.91 -11.03
C ILE A 229 -0.22 -5.53 -12.37
N ASP A 230 0.17 -6.80 -12.41
CA ASP A 230 0.49 -7.49 -13.66
C ASP A 230 -0.68 -7.45 -14.63
N LYS A 231 -1.86 -7.84 -14.16
CA LYS A 231 -3.07 -7.82 -14.99
C LYS A 231 -3.41 -6.43 -15.52
N ALA A 232 -3.21 -5.41 -14.69
CA ALA A 232 -3.54 -4.03 -15.04
C ALA A 232 -2.57 -3.42 -16.07
N PHE A 233 -1.30 -3.85 -16.05
CA PHE A 233 -0.24 -3.20 -16.83
C PHE A 233 0.36 -4.05 -17.95
N THR A 234 -0.08 -5.30 -18.12
CA THR A 234 0.43 -6.22 -19.16
C THR A 234 0.41 -5.59 -20.57
N ASP A 235 -0.65 -4.86 -20.91
CA ASP A 235 -0.83 -4.29 -22.25
C ASP A 235 -0.41 -2.80 -22.36
N ARG A 236 0.20 -2.24 -21.30
CA ARG A 236 0.65 -0.84 -21.25
C ARG A 236 2.07 -0.69 -21.80
N ASN A 237 2.19 -0.50 -23.12
CA ASN A 237 3.47 -0.39 -23.83
C ASN A 237 4.18 0.97 -23.68
N ASP A 238 3.55 1.88 -22.95
CA ASP A 238 4.02 3.24 -22.69
C ASP A 238 4.70 3.42 -21.33
N LEU A 239 4.68 2.38 -20.48
CA LEU A 239 5.15 2.41 -19.11
C LEU A 239 6.17 1.28 -18.84
N LEU A 240 7.14 1.58 -18.01
CA LEU A 240 7.96 0.60 -17.31
C LEU A 240 7.40 0.43 -15.89
N VAL A 241 7.07 -0.79 -15.50
CA VAL A 241 6.55 -1.10 -14.17
C VAL A 241 7.50 -2.06 -13.47
N LEU A 242 8.06 -1.65 -12.35
CA LEU A 242 8.76 -2.52 -11.43
C LEU A 242 7.78 -2.93 -10.35
N ASN A 243 7.46 -4.21 -10.33
CA ASN A 243 6.52 -4.81 -9.39
C ASN A 243 7.35 -5.53 -8.31
N VAL A 244 7.48 -4.89 -7.16
CA VAL A 244 8.32 -5.37 -6.05
C VAL A 244 7.41 -6.01 -5.00
N LEU A 245 7.54 -7.32 -4.82
CA LEU A 245 6.99 -8.04 -3.68
C LEU A 245 7.94 -7.86 -2.49
N TYR A 246 7.47 -7.16 -1.45
CA TYR A 246 8.24 -6.89 -0.24
C TYR A 246 7.96 -7.97 0.81
N THR A 247 9.00 -8.68 1.25
CA THR A 247 8.83 -9.94 2.00
C THR A 247 9.31 -9.87 3.45
N LYS A 248 9.64 -8.69 3.95
CA LYS A 248 10.22 -8.46 5.28
C LYS A 248 9.41 -9.09 6.43
N GLU A 249 8.09 -8.92 6.37
CA GLU A 249 7.18 -9.31 7.45
C GLU A 249 6.53 -10.69 7.25
N ASN A 250 6.74 -11.34 6.09
CA ASN A 250 6.12 -12.63 5.73
C ASN A 250 6.28 -13.73 6.80
N THR A 251 7.42 -13.78 7.48
CA THR A 251 7.67 -14.77 8.53
C THR A 251 6.73 -14.59 9.72
N LYS A 252 6.48 -13.34 10.14
CA LYS A 252 5.57 -13.02 11.24
C LYS A 252 4.12 -13.37 10.90
N GLU A 253 3.70 -13.10 9.66
CA GLU A 253 2.34 -13.45 9.19
C GLU A 253 2.11 -14.96 9.21
N LEU A 254 3.06 -15.73 8.62
CA LEU A 254 3.00 -17.18 8.59
C LEU A 254 3.02 -17.81 9.98
N GLU A 255 3.74 -17.21 10.92
CA GLU A 255 3.78 -17.66 12.31
C GLU A 255 2.40 -17.58 12.96
N ILE A 256 1.65 -16.49 12.76
CA ILE A 256 0.29 -16.35 13.29
C ILE A 256 -0.64 -17.41 12.67
N GLN A 257 -0.57 -17.60 11.36
CA GLN A 257 -1.45 -18.53 10.65
C GLN A 257 -1.21 -19.99 11.05
N ASN A 258 0.02 -20.37 11.39
CA ASN A 258 0.42 -21.75 11.60
C ASN A 258 0.65 -22.13 13.07
N ASN A 259 0.54 -21.20 14.03
CA ASN A 259 0.82 -21.45 15.43
C ASN A 259 -0.43 -21.33 16.32
N PRO A 260 -1.06 -22.46 16.72
CA PRO A 260 -2.26 -22.46 17.56
C PRO A 260 -2.08 -21.79 18.92
N LEU A 261 -0.85 -21.78 19.48
CA LEU A 261 -0.58 -21.14 20.77
C LEU A 261 -0.64 -19.60 20.63
N ILE A 262 -0.08 -19.05 19.55
CA ILE A 262 -0.20 -17.63 19.24
C ILE A 262 -1.67 -17.26 19.03
N GLN A 263 -2.40 -18.05 18.26
CA GLN A 263 -3.83 -17.82 18.01
C GLN A 263 -4.64 -17.76 19.31
N GLN A 264 -4.38 -18.68 20.24
CA GLN A 264 -5.02 -18.67 21.57
C GLN A 264 -4.66 -17.42 22.36
N GLN A 265 -3.37 -17.03 22.40
CA GLN A 265 -2.92 -15.82 23.08
C GLN A 265 -3.59 -14.56 22.52
N LEU A 266 -3.73 -14.45 21.21
CA LEU A 266 -4.42 -13.34 20.54
C LEU A 266 -5.89 -13.26 20.95
N PHE A 267 -6.57 -14.40 21.03
CA PHE A 267 -7.95 -14.48 21.48
C PHE A 267 -8.12 -14.04 22.95
N GLU A 268 -7.22 -14.46 23.80
CA GLU A 268 -7.20 -14.07 25.22
C GLU A 268 -6.91 -12.56 25.37
N GLN A 269 -5.93 -12.01 24.65
CA GLN A 269 -5.63 -10.59 24.64
C GLN A 269 -6.84 -9.75 24.20
N TRP A 270 -7.51 -10.15 23.12
CA TRP A 270 -8.73 -9.46 22.69
C TRP A 270 -9.84 -9.49 23.74
N ASN A 271 -10.06 -10.62 24.41
CA ASN A 271 -11.06 -10.73 25.47
C ASN A 271 -10.72 -9.82 26.66
N GLN A 272 -9.45 -9.68 27.01
CA GLN A 272 -9.01 -8.74 28.05
C GLN A 272 -9.32 -7.29 27.65
N ILE A 273 -8.97 -6.87 26.43
CA ILE A 273 -9.26 -5.54 25.89
C ILE A 273 -10.77 -5.28 25.92
N LYS A 274 -11.57 -6.21 25.40
CA LYS A 274 -13.02 -6.11 25.35
C LYS A 274 -13.64 -5.93 26.75
N ASN A 275 -13.19 -6.71 27.73
CA ASN A 275 -13.68 -6.62 29.09
C ASN A 275 -13.33 -5.27 29.71
N HIS A 276 -12.10 -4.79 29.52
CA HIS A 276 -11.66 -3.51 30.02
C HIS A 276 -12.42 -2.32 29.39
N LEU A 277 -12.66 -2.37 28.09
CA LEU A 277 -13.50 -1.38 27.40
C LEU A 277 -14.93 -1.37 27.95
N ASN A 278 -15.52 -2.55 28.20
CA ASN A 278 -16.86 -2.64 28.80
C ASN A 278 -16.91 -2.05 30.22
N GLU A 279 -15.90 -2.30 31.05
CA GLU A 279 -15.80 -1.70 32.39
C GLU A 279 -15.77 -0.17 32.34
N ILE A 280 -14.96 0.41 31.42
CA ILE A 280 -14.87 1.85 31.24
C ILE A 280 -16.22 2.44 30.77
N ILE A 281 -16.89 1.79 29.82
CA ILE A 281 -18.19 2.27 29.31
C ILE A 281 -19.26 2.21 30.38
N VAL A 282 -19.29 1.17 31.23
CA VAL A 282 -20.24 1.05 32.33
C VAL A 282 -19.97 2.11 33.39
N GLN A 283 -18.71 2.40 33.70
CA GLN A 283 -18.34 3.44 34.67
C GLN A 283 -18.61 4.87 34.18
N SER A 284 -18.63 5.12 32.90
CA SER A 284 -18.88 6.44 32.31
C SER A 284 -20.37 6.83 32.24
N ASN A 285 -21.27 5.92 32.58
CA ASN A 285 -22.73 6.16 32.61
C ASN A 285 -23.24 6.66 33.96
N PHE A 286 -22.38 7.33 34.74
CA PHE A 286 -22.77 8.03 35.98
C PHE A 286 -22.67 9.53 35.81
#